data_0390a980c97f630a14187a65fdf30555
#
_entry.id   0390a980c97f630a14187a65fdf30555
#
_cell.length_a   1.000
_cell.length_b   1.000
_cell.length_c   1.000
_cell.angle_alpha   90.00
_cell.angle_beta   90.00
_cell.angle_gamma   90.00
#
_symmetry.space_group_name_H-M   'P 1'
#
loop_
_entity.id
_entity.type
_entity.pdbx_description
1 polymer ?
#
loop_
_entity_poly.entity_id
_entity_poly.type
_entity_poly.pdbx_seq_one_letter_code
_entity_poly.pdbx_strand_id
1 'polypeptide(L)'
;MYKGLSVFILVLMGLSTAPALSRDKPAIQRPPDTTRNRLLLADTLGAMHYLTITCSGRLDQSWRERMAEMLQLEPLSAYEREDLVAAFNHGFRQQKHEFPRCTPRTVSQIMAQKRLKAEQGQFLTTALADPYLH
;
A
#
# COMPACT_ATOMS: atom_id res chain seq x y z
N MET A 1 -50.30 -58.40 -50.52
CA MET A 1 -48.87 -58.56 -50.22
C MET A 1 -48.19 -57.26 -50.58
N TYR A 2 -48.05 -56.32 -49.65
CA TYR A 2 -47.15 -55.22 -49.80
C TYR A 2 -46.49 -54.97 -48.45
N LYS A 3 -45.17 -55.16 -48.41
CA LYS A 3 -44.34 -54.97 -47.30
C LYS A 3 -44.09 -53.47 -47.12
N GLY A 4 -44.58 -52.94 -46.02
CA GLY A 4 -44.34 -51.54 -45.64
C GLY A 4 -42.88 -51.34 -45.19
N LEU A 5 -42.18 -50.45 -45.89
CA LEU A 5 -40.84 -50.01 -45.57
C LEU A 5 -40.96 -48.80 -44.65
N SER A 6 -40.80 -49.02 -43.35
CA SER A 6 -40.73 -47.91 -42.38
C SER A 6 -39.39 -47.21 -42.50
N VAL A 7 -39.43 -45.99 -43.00
CA VAL A 7 -38.25 -45.11 -42.99
C VAL A 7 -38.21 -44.43 -41.62
N PHE A 8 -37.27 -44.81 -40.80
CA PHE A 8 -36.92 -44.14 -39.55
C PHE A 8 -36.10 -42.92 -39.90
N ILE A 9 -36.70 -41.76 -39.81
CA ILE A 9 -35.97 -40.46 -39.88
C ILE A 9 -35.39 -40.21 -38.50
N LEU A 10 -34.07 -40.41 -38.36
CA LEU A 10 -33.28 -40.01 -37.22
C LEU A 10 -33.06 -38.50 -37.28
N VAL A 11 -33.86 -37.75 -36.51
CA VAL A 11 -33.59 -36.32 -36.29
C VAL A 11 -32.44 -36.22 -35.32
N LEU A 12 -31.27 -35.92 -35.84
CA LEU A 12 -30.10 -35.52 -35.08
C LEU A 12 -30.32 -34.08 -34.55
N MET A 13 -30.80 -34.00 -33.30
CA MET A 13 -30.78 -32.71 -32.61
C MET A 13 -29.30 -32.40 -32.26
N GLY A 14 -28.70 -31.53 -33.07
CA GLY A 14 -27.42 -30.94 -32.77
C GLY A 14 -27.52 -30.06 -31.55
N LEU A 15 -26.97 -30.49 -30.41
CA LEU A 15 -26.70 -29.58 -29.28
C LEU A 15 -25.64 -28.60 -29.71
N SER A 16 -26.06 -27.39 -30.08
CA SER A 16 -25.17 -26.25 -30.22
C SER A 16 -24.77 -25.81 -28.80
N THR A 17 -23.64 -26.30 -28.32
CA THR A 17 -22.97 -25.70 -27.16
C THR A 17 -22.36 -24.38 -27.59
N ALA A 18 -23.10 -23.29 -27.32
CA ALA A 18 -22.52 -21.95 -27.41
C ALA A 18 -21.38 -21.84 -26.42
N PRO A 19 -20.17 -21.41 -26.84
CA PRO A 19 -19.12 -21.10 -25.89
C PRO A 19 -19.62 -19.95 -25.00
N ALA A 20 -19.72 -20.20 -23.70
CA ALA A 20 -19.89 -19.15 -22.72
C ALA A 20 -18.68 -18.21 -22.87
N LEU A 21 -18.90 -17.06 -23.51
CA LEU A 21 -17.98 -15.94 -23.43
C LEU A 21 -17.93 -15.53 -21.94
N SER A 22 -16.97 -16.13 -21.22
CA SER A 22 -16.53 -15.57 -19.95
C SER A 22 -16.11 -14.15 -20.26
N ARG A 23 -17.00 -13.19 -19.95
CA ARG A 23 -16.66 -11.80 -19.83
C ARG A 23 -15.76 -11.71 -18.60
N ASP A 24 -14.50 -12.02 -18.79
CA ASP A 24 -13.45 -11.59 -17.87
C ASP A 24 -13.57 -10.07 -17.87
N LYS A 25 -14.29 -9.55 -16.86
CA LYS A 25 -14.13 -8.17 -16.48
C LYS A 25 -12.63 -7.97 -16.36
N PRO A 26 -12.03 -7.02 -17.12
CA PRO A 26 -10.64 -6.72 -16.89
C PRO A 26 -10.53 -6.54 -15.38
N ALA A 27 -9.74 -7.40 -14.73
CA ALA A 27 -9.41 -7.20 -13.33
C ALA A 27 -8.91 -5.77 -13.32
N ILE A 28 -9.70 -4.88 -12.68
CA ILE A 28 -9.25 -3.53 -12.41
C ILE A 28 -7.95 -3.79 -11.69
N GLN A 29 -6.83 -3.63 -12.39
CA GLN A 29 -5.53 -3.69 -11.80
C GLN A 29 -5.58 -2.66 -10.70
N ARG A 30 -5.85 -3.16 -9.49
CA ARG A 30 -5.82 -2.33 -8.30
C ARG A 30 -4.42 -1.73 -8.32
N PRO A 31 -4.27 -0.41 -8.46
CA PRO A 31 -2.94 0.19 -8.52
C PRO A 31 -2.16 -0.37 -7.34
N PRO A 32 -0.87 -0.73 -7.53
CA PRO A 32 -0.07 -1.41 -6.54
C PRO A 32 -0.24 -0.68 -5.22
N ASP A 33 -0.88 -1.26 -4.32
CA ASP A 33 -1.50 -0.89 -3.05
C ASP A 33 -1.11 0.52 -2.55
N THR A 34 -1.46 1.53 -3.34
CA THR A 34 -1.09 2.94 -3.12
C THR A 34 -1.52 3.40 -1.73
N THR A 35 -2.70 3.00 -1.30
CA THR A 35 -3.21 3.29 0.04
C THR A 35 -2.32 2.66 1.11
N ARG A 36 -1.97 1.39 0.94
CA ARG A 36 -1.08 0.69 1.88
C ARG A 36 0.31 1.34 1.92
N ASN A 37 0.87 1.66 0.77
CA ASN A 37 2.20 2.29 0.69
C ASN A 37 2.19 3.69 1.32
N ARG A 38 1.10 4.45 1.18
CA ARG A 38 0.93 5.74 1.88
C ARG A 38 0.88 5.58 3.40
N LEU A 39 0.15 4.59 3.90
CA LEU A 39 0.08 4.30 5.34
C LEU A 39 1.46 3.88 5.89
N LEU A 40 2.17 3.02 5.19
CA LEU A 40 3.53 2.61 5.57
C LEU A 40 4.51 3.78 5.52
N LEU A 41 4.38 4.68 4.54
CA LEU A 41 5.20 5.88 4.46
C LEU A 41 4.91 6.82 5.63
N ALA A 42 3.64 7.06 5.97
CA ALA A 42 3.25 7.87 7.11
C ALA A 42 3.80 7.30 8.43
N ASP A 43 3.69 6.00 8.65
CA ASP A 43 4.28 5.29 9.80
C ASP A 43 5.80 5.49 9.86
N THR A 44 6.47 5.33 8.71
CA THR A 44 7.92 5.54 8.60
C THR A 44 8.32 6.98 8.91
N LEU A 45 7.58 7.98 8.43
CA LEU A 45 7.81 9.39 8.75
C LEU A 45 7.66 9.67 10.25
N GLY A 46 6.66 9.06 10.90
CA GLY A 46 6.46 9.16 12.35
C GLY A 46 7.62 8.54 13.13
N ALA A 47 8.08 7.36 12.72
CA ALA A 47 9.25 6.71 13.29
C ALA A 47 10.51 7.57 13.16
N MET A 48 10.78 8.11 11.96
CA MET A 48 11.91 8.99 11.69
C MET A 48 11.86 10.28 12.50
N HIS A 49 10.66 10.84 12.68
CA HIS A 49 10.48 12.03 13.51
C HIS A 49 10.91 11.77 14.95
N TYR A 50 10.41 10.70 15.55
CA TYR A 50 10.81 10.33 16.91
C TYR A 50 12.33 10.08 17.04
N LEU A 51 12.87 9.22 16.18
CA LEU A 51 14.30 8.86 16.21
C LEU A 51 15.22 10.08 16.02
N THR A 52 14.76 11.10 15.31
CA THR A 52 15.49 12.35 15.14
C THR A 52 15.43 13.20 16.41
N ILE A 53 14.23 13.51 16.91
CA ILE A 53 14.09 14.43 18.05
C ILE A 53 14.57 13.86 19.38
N THR A 54 14.64 12.53 19.52
CA THR A 54 15.09 11.91 20.77
C THR A 54 16.57 12.10 21.04
N CYS A 55 17.40 12.28 19.97
CA CYS A 55 18.84 12.55 20.10
C CYS A 55 19.23 13.99 19.78
N SER A 56 18.54 14.62 18.81
CA SER A 56 18.88 15.97 18.31
C SER A 56 18.06 17.08 18.98
N GLY A 57 17.04 16.71 19.76
CA GLY A 57 16.15 17.65 20.41
C GLY A 57 14.91 18.00 19.56
N ARG A 58 13.93 18.63 20.21
CA ARG A 58 12.59 18.85 19.68
C ARG A 58 12.47 19.93 18.59
N LEU A 59 13.56 20.62 18.29
CA LEU A 59 13.56 21.70 17.29
C LEU A 59 13.56 21.19 15.86
N ASP A 60 14.02 19.96 15.62
CA ASP A 60 13.99 19.35 14.29
C ASP A 60 12.58 18.82 13.97
N GLN A 61 11.82 19.59 13.20
CA GLN A 61 10.47 19.26 12.77
C GLN A 61 10.42 18.76 11.32
N SER A 62 11.54 18.54 10.67
CA SER A 62 11.61 18.23 9.23
C SER A 62 10.75 17.04 8.79
N TRP A 63 10.68 15.98 9.58
CA TRP A 63 9.86 14.80 9.27
C TRP A 63 8.36 15.04 9.45
N ARG A 64 7.99 15.87 10.42
CA ARG A 64 6.62 16.29 10.61
C ARG A 64 6.15 17.22 9.49
N GLU A 65 7.03 18.08 9.00
CA GLU A 65 6.77 18.97 7.87
C GLU A 65 6.55 18.15 6.59
N ARG A 66 7.36 17.12 6.34
CA ARG A 66 7.15 16.18 5.22
C ARG A 66 5.81 15.46 5.29
N MET A 67 5.38 15.07 6.49
CA MET A 67 4.05 14.49 6.67
C MET A 67 2.95 15.50 6.33
N ALA A 68 3.09 16.76 6.79
CA ALA A 68 2.14 17.82 6.48
C ALA A 68 2.08 18.12 4.97
N GLU A 69 3.22 18.13 4.29
CA GLU A 69 3.32 18.26 2.83
C GLU A 69 2.60 17.14 2.11
N MET A 70 2.81 15.87 2.49
CA MET A 70 2.10 14.73 1.91
C MET A 70 0.59 14.87 2.05
N LEU A 71 0.09 15.32 3.21
CA LEU A 71 -1.33 15.55 3.45
C LEU A 71 -1.92 16.70 2.59
N GLN A 72 -1.10 17.65 2.17
CA GLN A 72 -1.53 18.78 1.34
C GLN A 72 -1.52 18.46 -0.15
N LEU A 73 -0.52 17.71 -0.61
CA LEU A 73 -0.30 17.44 -2.03
C LEU A 73 -1.16 16.29 -2.57
N GLU A 74 -1.57 15.37 -1.70
CA GLU A 74 -2.37 14.22 -2.10
C GLU A 74 -3.86 14.51 -2.09
N PRO A 75 -4.62 14.06 -3.10
CA PRO A 75 -6.08 14.21 -3.15
C PRO A 75 -6.76 13.20 -2.21
N LEU A 76 -6.68 13.44 -0.91
CA LEU A 76 -7.16 12.55 0.13
C LEU A 76 -8.57 12.90 0.59
N SER A 77 -9.40 11.89 0.82
CA SER A 77 -10.64 12.02 1.60
C SER A 77 -10.32 12.34 3.08
N ALA A 78 -11.33 12.78 3.83
CA ALA A 78 -11.18 13.03 5.26
C ALA A 78 -10.74 11.77 6.02
N TYR A 79 -11.28 10.60 5.69
CA TYR A 79 -10.92 9.33 6.31
C TYR A 79 -9.47 8.91 6.03
N GLU A 80 -9.05 9.01 4.76
CA GLU A 80 -7.66 8.70 4.40
C GLU A 80 -6.67 9.62 5.13
N ARG A 81 -7.03 10.87 5.30
CA ARG A 81 -6.23 11.84 6.04
C ARG A 81 -6.09 11.47 7.51
N GLU A 82 -7.18 11.05 8.15
CA GLU A 82 -7.19 10.57 9.54
C GLU A 82 -6.36 9.31 9.69
N ASP A 83 -6.49 8.34 8.78
CA ASP A 83 -5.73 7.10 8.79
C ASP A 83 -4.23 7.34 8.64
N LEU A 84 -3.82 8.28 7.78
CA LEU A 84 -2.42 8.67 7.62
C LEU A 84 -1.85 9.35 8.87
N VAL A 85 -2.62 10.23 9.51
CA VAL A 85 -2.22 10.84 10.79
C VAL A 85 -2.11 9.78 11.88
N ALA A 86 -3.03 8.82 11.93
CA ALA A 86 -2.98 7.71 12.87
C ALA A 86 -1.74 6.82 12.65
N ALA A 87 -1.40 6.52 11.39
CA ALA A 87 -0.19 5.77 11.02
C ALA A 87 1.09 6.50 11.43
N PHE A 88 1.20 7.81 11.18
CA PHE A 88 2.32 8.63 11.64
C PHE A 88 2.48 8.54 13.15
N ASN A 89 1.41 8.75 13.88
CA ASN A 89 1.41 8.66 15.34
C ASN A 89 1.76 7.25 15.85
N HIS A 90 1.37 6.21 15.12
CA HIS A 90 1.73 4.82 15.43
C HIS A 90 3.24 4.62 15.33
N GLY A 91 3.86 4.97 14.21
CA GLY A 91 5.31 4.86 14.02
C GLY A 91 6.12 5.64 15.08
N PHE A 92 5.66 6.86 15.41
CA PHE A 92 6.25 7.66 16.47
C PHE A 92 6.21 6.94 17.84
N ARG A 93 5.03 6.45 18.24
CA ARG A 93 4.86 5.78 19.54
C ARG A 93 5.63 4.47 19.61
N GLN A 94 5.69 3.71 18.53
CA GLN A 94 6.43 2.46 18.45
C GLN A 94 7.93 2.68 18.74
N GLN A 95 8.53 3.67 18.09
CA GLN A 95 9.95 3.99 18.33
C GLN A 95 10.18 4.57 19.73
N LYS A 96 9.26 5.35 20.25
CA LYS A 96 9.32 5.86 21.62
C LYS A 96 9.27 4.73 22.67
N HIS A 97 8.53 3.69 22.40
CA HIS A 97 8.48 2.51 23.26
C HIS A 97 9.81 1.72 23.20
N GLU A 98 10.35 1.55 22.02
CA GLU A 98 11.59 0.80 21.79
C GLU A 98 12.84 1.56 22.34
N PHE A 99 12.89 2.86 22.11
CA PHE A 99 13.99 3.73 22.53
C PHE A 99 13.48 4.90 23.38
N PRO A 100 13.13 4.71 24.64
CA PRO A 100 12.54 5.78 25.47
C PRO A 100 13.44 7.01 25.62
N ARG A 101 14.75 6.84 25.49
CA ARG A 101 15.75 7.90 25.63
C ARG A 101 16.96 7.65 24.71
N CYS A 102 17.54 8.75 24.22
CA CYS A 102 18.87 8.71 23.59
C CYS A 102 19.94 8.77 24.69
N THR A 103 20.73 7.72 24.80
CA THR A 103 21.82 7.58 25.76
C THR A 103 23.08 7.09 25.04
N PRO A 104 24.28 7.19 25.65
CA PRO A 104 25.50 6.61 25.06
C PRO A 104 25.38 5.12 24.72
N ARG A 105 24.48 4.38 25.42
CA ARG A 105 24.24 2.96 25.16
C ARG A 105 23.28 2.70 24.02
N THR A 106 22.34 3.60 23.77
CA THR A 106 21.26 3.42 22.76
C THR A 106 21.50 4.20 21.47
N VAL A 107 22.40 5.19 21.47
CA VAL A 107 22.62 6.08 20.31
C VAL A 107 22.98 5.30 19.03
N SER A 108 23.85 4.30 19.13
CA SER A 108 24.24 3.49 17.96
C SER A 108 23.07 2.69 17.38
N GLN A 109 22.21 2.13 18.25
CA GLN A 109 21.01 1.41 17.85
C GLN A 109 19.99 2.35 17.21
N ILE A 110 19.80 3.54 17.79
CA ILE A 110 18.93 4.59 17.22
C ILE A 110 19.42 5.00 15.82
N MET A 111 20.72 5.19 15.65
CA MET A 111 21.30 5.53 14.34
C MET A 111 21.15 4.41 13.31
N ALA A 112 21.30 3.15 13.72
CA ALA A 112 21.04 2.00 12.85
C ALA A 112 19.57 1.93 12.46
N GLN A 113 18.66 2.13 13.40
CA GLN A 113 17.22 2.15 13.14
C GLN A 113 16.80 3.30 12.21
N LYS A 114 17.39 4.50 12.41
CA LYS A 114 17.18 5.63 11.47
C LYS A 114 17.56 5.26 10.04
N ARG A 115 18.69 4.58 9.85
CA ARG A 115 19.14 4.15 8.51
C ARG A 115 18.12 3.19 7.87
N LEU A 116 17.67 2.17 8.60
CA LEU A 116 16.69 1.21 8.12
C LEU A 116 15.36 1.90 7.75
N LYS A 117 14.91 2.84 8.58
CA LYS A 117 13.67 3.60 8.30
C LYS A 117 13.85 4.56 7.11
N ALA A 118 15.03 5.15 6.92
CA ALA A 118 15.32 5.98 5.76
C ALA A 118 15.30 5.16 4.46
N GLU A 119 15.89 3.98 4.44
CA GLU A 119 15.85 3.05 3.31
C GLU A 119 14.43 2.61 2.99
N GLN A 120 13.64 2.27 4.01
CA GLN A 120 12.22 1.93 3.86
C GLN A 120 11.43 3.10 3.27
N GLY A 121 11.64 4.32 3.77
CA GLY A 121 10.96 5.51 3.27
C GLY A 121 11.32 5.81 1.82
N GLN A 122 12.57 5.65 1.42
CA GLN A 122 13.02 5.82 0.05
C GLN A 122 12.37 4.80 -0.89
N PHE A 123 12.33 3.53 -0.50
CA PHE A 123 11.65 2.49 -1.26
C PHE A 123 10.16 2.80 -1.47
N LEU A 124 9.46 3.19 -0.41
CA LEU A 124 8.04 3.53 -0.46
C LEU A 124 7.76 4.76 -1.33
N THR A 125 8.62 5.78 -1.24
CA THR A 125 8.51 6.99 -2.07
C THR A 125 8.69 6.65 -3.55
N THR A 126 9.66 5.80 -3.89
CA THR A 126 9.87 5.33 -5.26
C THR A 126 8.66 4.53 -5.75
N ALA A 127 8.15 3.60 -4.94
CA ALA A 127 6.98 2.80 -5.30
C ALA A 127 5.72 3.65 -5.51
N LEU A 128 5.56 4.74 -4.77
CA LEU A 128 4.45 5.68 -4.94
C LEU A 128 4.62 6.58 -6.16
N ALA A 129 5.85 6.89 -6.56
CA ALA A 129 6.14 7.72 -7.72
C ALA A 129 6.10 6.93 -9.05
N ASP A 130 6.29 5.62 -9.03
CA ASP A 130 6.38 4.75 -10.22
C ASP A 130 5.19 4.88 -11.19
N PRO A 131 3.92 4.96 -10.75
CA PRO A 131 2.78 5.16 -11.64
C PRO A 131 2.82 6.45 -12.49
N TYR A 132 3.64 7.41 -12.10
CA TYR A 132 3.77 8.72 -12.75
C TYR A 132 5.00 8.84 -13.65
N LEU A 133 5.83 7.79 -13.69
CA LEU A 133 7.09 7.79 -14.46
C LEU A 133 6.97 7.12 -15.84
N HIS A 134 5.77 6.65 -16.22
CA HIS A 134 5.49 5.96 -17.49
C HIS A 134 4.58 6.74 -18.42
#